data_ab484b346b8c0ea24d7aab437d6d05ab
#
_entry.id   ab484b346b8c0ea24d7aab437d6d05ab
#
_cell.length_a   1.000
_cell.length_b   1.000
_cell.length_c   1.000
_cell.angle_alpha   90.00
_cell.angle_beta   90.00
_cell.angle_gamma   90.00
#
_symmetry.space_group_name_H-M   'P 1'
#
loop_
_entity.id
_entity.type
_entity.pdbx_description
1 polymer ?
#
loop_
_entity_poly.entity_id
_entity_poly.type
_entity_poly.pdbx_seq_one_letter_code
_entity_poly.pdbx_strand_id
1 'polypeptide(L)' 'MEHLNTVDDKAQERMDILVRQMMDRQGITEELKVHDQMEWVRLVNGVRNMAEEIVLKELVYI' A
#
# COMPACT_ATOMS: atom_id res chain seq x y z
N MET A 1 5.90 -4.74 -24.57
CA MET A 1 6.10 -4.71 -24.04
C MET A 1 6.45 -5.04 -23.28
N GLU A 2 6.81 -5.09 -23.03
CA GLU A 2 6.97 -5.34 -22.42
C GLU A 2 7.71 -5.49 -21.65
N HIS A 3 8.34 -5.44 -21.43
CA HIS A 3 9.07 -5.63 -20.67
C HIS A 3 9.44 -5.09 -19.77
N LEU A 4 9.30 -5.12 -19.66
CA LEU A 4 9.36 -4.29 -18.94
C LEU A 4 10.11 -4.22 -17.82
N ASN A 5 10.00 -3.50 -16.93
CA ASN A 5 10.69 -3.26 -15.78
C ASN A 5 10.29 -4.22 -14.68
N THR A 6 11.03 -5.29 -14.50
CA THR A 6 10.80 -6.26 -13.44
C THR A 6 10.92 -5.63 -12.06
N VAL A 7 11.76 -4.62 -11.93
CA VAL A 7 11.95 -3.93 -10.65
C VAL A 7 10.68 -3.18 -10.25
N ASP A 8 10.07 -2.52 -11.23
CA ASP A 8 8.83 -1.78 -10.97
C ASP A 8 7.69 -2.72 -10.60
N ASP A 9 7.59 -3.85 -11.27
CA ASP A 9 6.58 -4.84 -11.00
C ASP A 9 6.72 -5.38 -9.58
N LYS A 10 7.93 -5.68 -9.17
CA LYS A 10 8.19 -6.21 -7.84
C LYS A 10 7.90 -5.18 -6.75
N ALA A 11 8.25 -3.94 -7.00
CA ALA A 11 7.97 -2.86 -6.06
C ALA A 11 6.47 -2.66 -5.90
N GLN A 12 5.74 -2.73 -7.00
CA GLN A 12 4.29 -2.59 -6.99
C GLN A 12 3.64 -3.74 -6.22
N GLU A 13 4.09 -4.95 -6.47
CA GLU A 13 3.61 -6.13 -5.75
C GLU A 13 3.83 -6.00 -4.26
N ARG A 14 5.03 -5.60 -3.89
CA ARG A 14 5.40 -5.42 -2.48
C ARG A 14 4.53 -4.36 -1.83
N MET A 15 4.30 -3.29 -2.56
CA MET A 15 3.45 -2.20 -2.10
C MET A 15 2.04 -2.69 -1.82
N ASP A 16 1.49 -3.47 -2.74
CA ASP A 16 0.14 -4.01 -2.58
C ASP A 16 0.03 -4.92 -1.36
N ILE A 17 1.02 -5.77 -1.17
CA ILE A 17 1.03 -6.68 -0.03
C ILE A 17 1.10 -5.90 1.28
N LEU A 18 1.99 -4.93 1.35
CA LEU A 18 2.16 -4.12 2.55
C LEU A 18 0.89 -3.34 2.87
N VAL A 19 0.29 -2.75 1.86
CA VAL A 19 -0.95 -1.98 2.04
C VAL A 19 -2.04 -2.89 2.60
N ARG A 20 -2.20 -4.08 2.03
CA ARG A 20 -3.20 -5.03 2.50
C ARG A 20 -2.97 -5.44 3.93
N GLN A 21 -1.73 -5.76 4.27
CA GLN A 21 -1.38 -6.17 5.62
C GLN A 21 -1.66 -5.07 6.63
N MET A 22 -1.29 -3.85 6.28
CA MET A 22 -1.52 -2.71 7.16
C MET A 22 -3.00 -2.41 7.33
N MET A 23 -3.75 -2.48 6.25
CA MET A 23 -5.20 -2.27 6.30
C MET A 23 -5.86 -3.30 7.20
N ASP A 24 -5.44 -4.55 7.07
CA ASP A 24 -5.96 -5.64 7.88
C ASP A 24 -5.66 -5.41 9.36
N ARG A 25 -4.45 -4.99 9.67
CA ARG A 25 -4.04 -4.70 11.05
C ARG A 25 -4.82 -3.58 11.67
N GLN A 26 -5.09 -2.54 10.90
CA GLN A 26 -5.79 -1.36 11.40
C GLN A 26 -7.30 -1.50 11.34
N GLY A 27 -7.78 -2.61 10.81
CA GLY A 27 -9.21 -2.85 10.70
C GLY A 27 -9.89 -1.99 9.66
N ILE A 28 -9.15 -1.59 8.65
CA ILE A 28 -9.71 -0.81 7.55
C ILE A 28 -10.41 -1.76 6.59
N THR A 29 -11.73 -1.77 6.63
CA THR A 29 -12.53 -2.73 5.89
C THR A 29 -13.43 -2.03 4.88
N GLU A 30 -14.06 -2.86 4.04
CA GLU A 30 -15.06 -2.37 3.09
C GLU A 30 -16.24 -1.73 3.80
N GLU A 31 -16.57 -2.25 4.98
CA GLU A 31 -17.64 -1.68 5.78
C GLU A 31 -17.37 -0.24 6.15
N LEU A 32 -16.15 0.06 6.52
CA LEU A 32 -15.76 1.42 6.85
C LEU A 32 -15.90 2.33 5.63
N LYS A 33 -15.57 1.82 4.46
CA LYS A 33 -15.71 2.57 3.22
C LYS A 33 -17.16 2.96 2.97
N VAL A 34 -18.09 2.07 3.28
CA VAL A 34 -19.51 2.32 3.11
C VAL A 34 -20.03 3.30 4.14
N HIS A 35 -19.61 3.13 5.40
CA HIS A 35 -20.10 3.97 6.50
C HIS A 35 -19.49 5.35 6.52
N ASP A 36 -18.19 5.45 6.26
CA ASP A 36 -17.49 6.72 6.31
C ASP A 36 -16.40 6.74 5.26
N GLN A 37 -16.78 7.12 4.07
CA GLN A 37 -15.88 7.11 2.93
C GLN A 37 -14.68 8.05 3.13
N MET A 38 -14.90 9.20 3.72
CA MET A 38 -13.82 10.17 3.93
C MET A 38 -12.77 9.63 4.88
N GLU A 39 -13.23 9.02 5.97
CA GLU A 39 -12.32 8.41 6.93
C GLU A 39 -11.56 7.26 6.30
N TRP A 40 -12.25 6.44 5.50
CA TRP A 40 -11.64 5.33 4.80
C TRP A 40 -10.53 5.82 3.88
N VAL A 41 -10.80 6.86 3.08
CA VAL A 41 -9.82 7.43 2.17
C VAL A 41 -8.60 7.96 2.92
N ARG A 42 -8.83 8.65 4.02
CA ARG A 42 -7.75 9.21 4.82
C ARG A 42 -6.87 8.12 5.41
N LEU A 43 -7.48 7.06 5.94
CA LEU A 43 -6.73 5.95 6.50
C LEU A 43 -5.94 5.19 5.43
N VAL A 44 -6.56 4.97 4.28
CA VAL A 44 -5.88 4.30 3.17
C VAL A 44 -4.70 5.12 2.67
N ASN A 45 -4.87 6.43 2.57
CA ASN A 45 -3.78 7.31 2.15
C ASN A 45 -2.61 7.24 3.14
N GLY A 46 -2.92 7.22 4.44
CA GLY A 46 -1.89 7.09 5.46
C GLY A 46 -1.14 5.78 5.36
N VAL A 47 -1.88 4.69 5.15
CA VAL A 47 -1.29 3.36 4.99
C VAL A 47 -0.40 3.32 3.75
N ARG A 48 -0.87 3.88 2.64
CA ARG A 48 -0.09 3.89 1.40
C ARG A 48 1.20 4.68 1.57
N ASN A 49 1.14 5.81 2.26
CA ASN A 49 2.34 6.60 2.52
C ASN A 49 3.36 5.81 3.34
N MET A 50 2.90 5.12 4.36
CA MET A 50 3.78 4.31 5.18
C MET A 50 4.38 3.15 4.39
N ALA A 51 3.57 2.49 3.59
CA ALA A 51 4.05 1.39 2.76
C ALA A 51 5.07 1.87 1.74
N GLU A 52 4.83 3.02 1.15
CA GLU A 52 5.74 3.63 0.19
C GLU A 52 7.10 3.91 0.84
N GLU A 53 7.10 4.44 2.05
CA GLU A 53 8.34 4.68 2.78
C GLU A 53 9.11 3.40 3.02
N ILE A 54 8.41 2.35 3.40
CA ILE A 54 9.04 1.05 3.66
C ILE A 54 9.69 0.51 2.39
N VAL A 55 8.95 0.55 1.28
CA VAL A 55 9.45 0.05 0.01
C VAL A 55 10.67 0.85 -0.44
N LEU A 56 10.61 2.17 -0.32
CA LEU A 56 11.73 3.02 -0.69
C LEU A 56 12.96 2.72 0.13
N LYS A 57 12.79 2.52 1.43
CA LYS A 57 13.90 2.17 2.30
C LYS A 57 14.52 0.84 1.92
N GLU A 58 13.69 -0.14 1.59
CA GLU A 58 14.19 -1.43 1.16
C GLU A 58 15.01 -1.33 -0.11
N LEU A 59 14.55 -0.52 -1.04
CA LEU A 59 15.26 -0.34 -2.31
C LEU A 59 16.58 0.39 -2.13
N VAL A 60 16.61 1.37 -1.22
CA VAL A 60 17.81 2.16 -0.99
C VAL A 60 18.89 1.36 -0.27
N TYR A 61 18.48 0.49 0.65
CA TYR A 61 19.43 -0.26 1.47
C TYR A 61 19.89 -1.56 0.84
N ILE A 62 19.45 -1.86 -0.32
CA ILE A 62 19.95 -3.00 -1.06
C ILE A 62 21.18 -2.60 -1.85
#